data_cf0ef1b27c5245b5f265a92730a15de8
#
_entry.id   cf0ef1b27c5245b5f265a92730a15de8
#
_cell.length_a   1.000
_cell.length_b   1.000
_cell.length_c   1.000
_cell.angle_alpha   90.00
_cell.angle_beta   90.00
_cell.angle_gamma   90.00
#
_symmetry.space_group_name_H-M   'P 1'
#
loop_
_entity.id
_entity.type
_entity.pdbx_description
1 polymer ?
#
loop_
_entity_poly.entity_id
_entity_poly.type
_entity_poly.pdbx_seq_one_letter_code
_entity_poly.pdbx_strand_id
1 'polypeptide(L)'
;MPAESGEESGSLVRLPPGRHGFSRDFVNQSQRERLLNAVVEAVVEHGYNATTIAQLIEAASVSRRTFYEHFSDKEECFLAAYEMIVAHVRDSLREAEAQPEWPDRVRAELRVLLGVFAADPTVARFLLLEALAAGGPVAERHRAILRCFASLMRPDPQAAADALAEAREQALVGGISTLVVRRLKAGEGASLAELIPGLQELVLTSYVGRGEAQRLTEAA
;
A
#
# COMPACT_ATOMS: atom_id res chain seq x y z
N MET A 1 27.84 33.27 13.07
CA MET A 1 26.40 33.11 13.32
C MET A 1 25.89 32.00 12.40
N PRO A 2 25.67 30.78 12.87
CA PRO A 2 25.06 29.70 12.06
C PRO A 2 23.53 29.77 12.17
N ALA A 3 22.85 29.62 11.04
CA ALA A 3 21.43 29.50 10.93
C ALA A 3 21.01 28.06 11.31
N GLU A 4 20.13 27.96 12.26
CA GLU A 4 19.51 26.70 12.71
C GLU A 4 18.44 26.27 11.68
N SER A 5 18.65 25.09 11.12
CA SER A 5 17.66 24.38 10.31
C SER A 5 16.71 23.65 11.26
N GLY A 6 15.49 24.18 11.42
CA GLY A 6 14.44 23.49 12.17
C GLY A 6 13.90 22.30 11.40
N GLU A 7 14.15 21.09 11.87
CA GLU A 7 13.42 19.88 11.49
C GLU A 7 11.99 19.97 12.05
N GLU A 8 11.01 20.23 11.21
CA GLU A 8 9.61 20.06 11.55
C GLU A 8 9.26 18.55 11.51
N SER A 9 9.51 17.88 12.62
CA SER A 9 8.90 16.59 12.95
C SER A 9 7.39 16.81 13.08
N GLY A 10 6.58 16.23 12.22
CA GLY A 10 5.12 16.28 12.24
C GLY A 10 4.55 15.65 13.51
N SER A 11 4.62 16.38 14.62
CA SER A 11 3.98 16.03 15.89
C SER A 11 2.46 16.07 15.72
N LEU A 12 1.79 14.93 15.85
CA LEU A 12 0.34 14.80 15.98
C LEU A 12 -0.14 15.73 17.09
N VAL A 13 -0.80 16.82 16.72
CA VAL A 13 -1.33 17.83 17.67
C VAL A 13 -2.45 17.19 18.47
N ARG A 14 -2.14 16.83 19.72
CA ARG A 14 -3.12 16.39 20.70
C ARG A 14 -3.97 17.60 21.11
N LEU A 15 -5.21 17.66 20.66
CA LEU A 15 -6.15 18.73 21.05
C LEU A 15 -6.42 18.66 22.56
N PRO A 16 -6.27 19.76 23.32
CA PRO A 16 -6.59 19.78 24.74
C PRO A 16 -8.09 19.60 24.99
N PRO A 17 -8.53 19.02 26.12
CA PRO A 17 -9.95 18.87 26.44
C PRO A 17 -10.57 20.24 26.73
N GLY A 18 -11.58 20.64 25.91
CA GLY A 18 -12.31 21.90 26.07
C GLY A 18 -13.28 22.15 24.92
N ARG A 19 -14.20 23.10 25.09
CA ARG A 19 -15.10 23.58 24.02
C ARG A 19 -14.28 24.32 22.96
N HIS A 20 -13.77 23.58 21.97
CA HIS A 20 -13.08 24.15 20.83
C HIS A 20 -14.13 24.48 19.74
N GLY A 21 -13.98 25.63 19.07
CA GLY A 21 -14.84 26.08 17.98
C GLY A 21 -14.71 25.28 16.68
N PHE A 22 -14.28 24.01 16.77
CA PHE A 22 -14.25 23.08 15.63
C PHE A 22 -15.63 22.51 15.36
N SER A 23 -16.01 22.41 14.08
CA SER A 23 -17.25 21.75 13.70
C SER A 23 -17.24 20.27 14.13
N ARG A 24 -18.45 19.72 14.36
CA ARG A 24 -18.58 18.28 14.66
C ARG A 24 -17.94 17.42 13.59
N ASP A 25 -18.05 17.83 12.34
CA ASP A 25 -17.49 17.11 11.20
C ASP A 25 -15.97 17.08 11.25
N PHE A 26 -15.31 18.19 11.62
CA PHE A 26 -13.85 18.22 11.80
C PHE A 26 -13.38 17.29 12.92
N VAL A 27 -14.09 17.28 14.06
CA VAL A 27 -13.76 16.38 15.18
C VAL A 27 -13.95 14.92 14.78
N ASN A 28 -15.06 14.59 14.12
CA ASN A 28 -15.33 13.25 13.63
C ASN A 28 -14.28 12.79 12.63
N GLN A 29 -13.90 13.62 11.65
CA GLN A 29 -12.86 13.31 10.69
C GLN A 29 -11.52 13.04 11.37
N SER A 30 -11.10 13.89 12.30
CA SER A 30 -9.86 13.70 13.07
C SER A 30 -9.87 12.42 13.92
N GLN A 31 -11.02 12.05 14.52
CA GLN A 31 -11.15 10.79 15.26
C GLN A 31 -11.05 9.57 14.35
N ARG A 32 -11.71 9.63 13.19
CA ARG A 32 -11.65 8.56 12.20
C ARG A 32 -10.22 8.34 11.69
N GLU A 33 -9.50 9.41 11.35
CA GLU A 33 -8.10 9.33 10.89
C GLU A 33 -7.19 8.71 11.95
N ARG A 34 -7.34 9.08 13.23
CA ARG A 34 -6.58 8.47 14.31
C ARG A 34 -6.86 6.97 14.48
N LEU A 35 -8.11 6.54 14.30
CA LEU A 35 -8.47 5.12 14.31
C LEU A 35 -7.86 4.36 13.13
N LEU A 36 -7.85 4.96 11.92
CA LEU A 36 -7.22 4.35 10.74
C LEU A 36 -5.70 4.20 10.92
N ASN A 37 -5.03 5.20 11.48
CA ASN A 37 -3.61 5.11 11.80
C ASN A 37 -3.34 4.06 12.89
N ALA A 38 -4.13 4.06 13.95
CA ALA A 38 -4.01 3.11 15.04
C ALA A 38 -4.16 1.65 14.59
N VAL A 39 -5.08 1.35 13.67
CA VAL A 39 -5.23 -0.02 13.17
C VAL A 39 -4.04 -0.44 12.32
N VAL A 40 -3.47 0.45 11.52
CA VAL A 40 -2.25 0.16 10.73
C VAL A 40 -1.08 -0.18 11.65
N GLU A 41 -0.79 0.69 12.62
CA GLU A 41 0.32 0.51 13.55
C GLU A 41 0.14 -0.74 14.42
N ALA A 42 -1.02 -0.91 15.06
CA ALA A 42 -1.28 -2.04 15.95
C ALA A 42 -1.24 -3.39 15.21
N VAL A 43 -1.77 -3.44 14.00
CA VAL A 43 -1.77 -4.67 13.20
C VAL A 43 -0.37 -5.02 12.71
N VAL A 44 0.44 -4.05 12.32
CA VAL A 44 1.83 -4.30 11.91
C VAL A 44 2.70 -4.71 13.10
N GLU A 45 2.43 -4.19 14.29
CA GLU A 45 3.17 -4.55 15.50
C GLU A 45 2.79 -5.93 16.05
N HIS A 46 1.51 -6.22 16.14
CA HIS A 46 0.98 -7.41 16.85
C HIS A 46 0.45 -8.50 15.93
N GLY A 47 0.21 -8.20 14.66
CA GLY A 47 -0.52 -9.04 13.70
C GLY A 47 -2.04 -8.82 13.78
N TYR A 48 -2.74 -9.02 12.65
CA TYR A 48 -4.19 -8.80 12.58
C TYR A 48 -4.97 -9.59 13.63
N ASN A 49 -4.66 -10.88 13.81
CA ASN A 49 -5.42 -11.76 14.72
C ASN A 49 -5.25 -11.38 16.19
N ALA A 50 -4.09 -10.91 16.61
CA ALA A 50 -3.81 -10.52 17.99
C ALA A 50 -4.28 -9.08 18.31
N THR A 51 -4.51 -8.24 17.30
CA THR A 51 -4.98 -6.87 17.49
C THR A 51 -6.44 -6.85 17.95
N THR A 52 -6.71 -6.09 19.01
CA THR A 52 -8.04 -5.95 19.63
C THR A 52 -8.58 -4.53 19.51
N ILE A 53 -9.91 -4.35 19.51
CA ILE A 53 -10.55 -3.03 19.52
C ILE A 53 -10.10 -2.20 20.74
N ALA A 54 -9.80 -2.82 21.88
CA ALA A 54 -9.31 -2.10 23.05
C ALA A 54 -7.96 -1.44 22.79
N GLN A 55 -7.03 -2.12 22.12
CA GLN A 55 -5.73 -1.53 21.72
C GLN A 55 -5.92 -0.38 20.72
N LEU A 56 -6.83 -0.53 19.75
CA LEU A 56 -7.13 0.55 18.79
C LEU A 56 -7.69 1.80 19.47
N ILE A 57 -8.60 1.64 20.42
CA ILE A 57 -9.20 2.72 21.21
C ILE A 57 -8.12 3.45 22.02
N GLU A 58 -7.24 2.70 22.66
CA GLU A 58 -6.12 3.23 23.47
C GLU A 58 -5.13 4.00 22.58
N ALA A 59 -4.66 3.39 21.50
CA ALA A 59 -3.72 4.01 20.56
C ALA A 59 -4.31 5.27 19.89
N ALA A 60 -5.57 5.23 19.45
CA ALA A 60 -6.26 6.36 18.87
C ALA A 60 -6.66 7.44 19.89
N SER A 61 -6.55 7.17 21.19
CA SER A 61 -7.02 8.06 22.28
C SER A 61 -8.50 8.49 22.08
N VAL A 62 -9.37 7.54 21.77
CA VAL A 62 -10.81 7.74 21.61
C VAL A 62 -11.60 6.91 22.62
N SER A 63 -12.90 7.19 22.77
CA SER A 63 -13.78 6.34 23.59
C SER A 63 -14.23 5.10 22.80
N ARG A 64 -14.63 4.03 23.53
CA ARG A 64 -15.28 2.86 22.92
C ARG A 64 -16.51 3.23 22.12
N ARG A 65 -17.31 4.16 22.62
CA ARG A 65 -18.48 4.69 21.93
C ARG A 65 -18.06 5.34 20.60
N THR A 66 -17.03 6.18 20.60
CA THR A 66 -16.51 6.82 19.41
C THR A 66 -16.05 5.81 18.37
N PHE A 67 -15.39 4.72 18.78
CA PHE A 67 -15.03 3.64 17.85
C PHE A 67 -16.27 3.10 17.12
N TYR A 68 -17.33 2.73 17.90
CA TYR A 68 -18.56 2.17 17.32
C TYR A 68 -19.45 3.21 16.59
N GLU A 69 -19.19 4.50 16.73
CA GLU A 69 -19.78 5.54 15.89
C GLU A 69 -19.14 5.58 14.48
N HIS A 70 -17.91 5.07 14.32
CA HIS A 70 -17.16 5.05 13.06
C HIS A 70 -17.11 3.69 12.39
N PHE A 71 -17.02 2.62 13.17
CA PHE A 71 -16.81 1.24 12.68
C PHE A 71 -17.58 0.24 13.52
N SER A 72 -18.24 -0.74 12.87
CA SER A 72 -18.98 -1.80 13.55
C SER A 72 -18.06 -2.79 14.26
N ASP A 73 -16.87 -3.03 13.69
CA ASP A 73 -15.91 -3.98 14.20
C ASP A 73 -14.47 -3.67 13.73
N LYS A 74 -13.52 -4.52 14.10
CA LYS A 74 -12.11 -4.41 13.71
C LYS A 74 -11.91 -4.59 12.20
N GLU A 75 -12.69 -5.50 11.58
CA GLU A 75 -12.58 -5.80 10.16
C GLU A 75 -12.95 -4.59 9.31
N GLU A 76 -14.04 -3.91 9.63
CA GLU A 76 -14.46 -2.68 8.95
C GLU A 76 -13.41 -1.57 9.10
N CYS A 77 -12.86 -1.38 10.30
CA CYS A 77 -11.79 -0.42 10.54
C CYS A 77 -10.53 -0.76 9.72
N PHE A 78 -10.13 -2.02 9.67
CA PHE A 78 -9.01 -2.48 8.87
C PHE A 78 -9.24 -2.25 7.37
N LEU A 79 -10.42 -2.65 6.85
CA LEU A 79 -10.77 -2.45 5.44
C LEU A 79 -10.77 -0.98 5.05
N ALA A 80 -11.28 -0.10 5.92
CA ALA A 80 -11.25 1.33 5.66
C ALA A 80 -9.84 1.90 5.59
N ALA A 81 -8.92 1.46 6.47
CA ALA A 81 -7.51 1.83 6.41
C ALA A 81 -6.83 1.26 5.15
N TYR A 82 -7.13 0.02 4.80
CA TYR A 82 -6.63 -0.65 3.62
C TYR A 82 -7.02 0.11 2.33
N GLU A 83 -8.30 0.48 2.19
CA GLU A 83 -8.80 1.25 1.06
C GLU A 83 -8.18 2.65 0.96
N MET A 84 -8.00 3.31 2.09
CA MET A 84 -7.35 4.63 2.14
C MET A 84 -5.92 4.55 1.61
N ILE A 85 -5.14 3.56 2.04
CA ILE A 85 -3.75 3.37 1.60
C ILE A 85 -3.72 2.98 0.12
N VAL A 86 -4.59 2.07 -0.32
CA VAL A 86 -4.68 1.66 -1.73
C VAL A 86 -5.04 2.85 -2.62
N ALA A 87 -5.96 3.71 -2.20
CA ALA A 87 -6.31 4.91 -2.95
C ALA A 87 -5.10 5.84 -3.10
N HIS A 88 -4.33 6.05 -2.04
CA HIS A 88 -3.10 6.84 -2.08
C HIS A 88 -2.05 6.25 -3.04
N VAL A 89 -1.84 4.94 -3.00
CA VAL A 89 -0.92 4.26 -3.93
C VAL A 89 -1.38 4.41 -5.38
N ARG A 90 -2.68 4.25 -5.65
CA ARG A 90 -3.24 4.45 -7.00
C ARG A 90 -3.11 5.88 -7.50
N ASP A 91 -3.34 6.87 -6.64
CA ASP A 91 -3.14 8.27 -6.99
C ASP A 91 -1.68 8.55 -7.36
N SER A 92 -0.73 7.95 -6.64
CA SER A 92 0.71 8.04 -6.94
C SER A 92 1.09 7.37 -8.28
N LEU A 93 0.32 6.39 -8.76
CA LEU A 93 0.59 5.69 -10.03
C LEU A 93 0.10 6.45 -11.27
N ARG A 94 -0.75 7.46 -11.16
CA ARG A 94 -1.38 8.14 -12.30
C ARG A 94 -0.38 8.68 -13.33
N GLU A 95 0.74 9.24 -12.87
CA GLU A 95 1.78 9.76 -13.76
C GLU A 95 2.56 8.62 -14.45
N ALA A 96 2.75 7.50 -13.73
CA ALA A 96 3.39 6.31 -14.29
C ALA A 96 2.51 5.65 -15.35
N GLU A 97 1.20 5.54 -15.11
CA GLU A 97 0.21 5.01 -16.05
C GLU A 97 0.11 5.83 -17.35
N ALA A 98 0.45 7.12 -17.30
CA ALA A 98 0.43 8.03 -18.45
C ALA A 98 1.63 7.86 -19.40
N GLN A 99 2.63 7.03 -19.08
CA GLN A 99 3.76 6.77 -19.98
C GLN A 99 3.29 6.08 -21.27
N PRO A 100 3.65 6.59 -22.46
CA PRO A 100 3.12 6.09 -23.73
C PRO A 100 3.67 4.70 -24.09
N GLU A 101 4.94 4.47 -23.78
CA GLU A 101 5.61 3.21 -24.11
C GLU A 101 5.45 2.21 -22.96
N TRP A 102 5.04 0.99 -23.28
CA TRP A 102 4.80 -0.06 -22.29
C TRP A 102 6.00 -0.36 -21.38
N PRO A 103 7.25 -0.51 -21.89
CA PRO A 103 8.39 -0.77 -21.01
C PRO A 103 8.65 0.35 -20.00
N ASP A 104 8.49 1.60 -20.43
CA ASP A 104 8.67 2.76 -19.57
C ASP A 104 7.55 2.87 -18.52
N ARG A 105 6.32 2.55 -18.91
CA ARG A 105 5.17 2.48 -17.99
C ARG A 105 5.43 1.44 -16.90
N VAL A 106 5.81 0.21 -17.25
CA VAL A 106 6.13 -0.84 -16.26
C VAL A 106 7.27 -0.39 -15.32
N ARG A 107 8.32 0.23 -15.87
CA ARG A 107 9.43 0.75 -15.06
C ARG A 107 8.97 1.84 -14.09
N ALA A 108 8.14 2.77 -14.57
CA ALA A 108 7.63 3.87 -13.76
C ALA A 108 6.69 3.37 -12.65
N GLU A 109 5.79 2.43 -12.95
CA GLU A 109 4.88 1.80 -11.98
C GLU A 109 5.67 1.06 -10.89
N LEU A 110 6.67 0.26 -11.26
CA LEU A 110 7.54 -0.42 -10.30
C LEU A 110 8.31 0.58 -9.43
N ARG A 111 8.81 1.68 -10.01
CA ARG A 111 9.50 2.72 -9.25
C ARG A 111 8.60 3.38 -8.22
N VAL A 112 7.37 3.71 -8.59
CA VAL A 112 6.38 4.29 -7.66
C VAL A 112 6.05 3.31 -6.54
N LEU A 113 5.67 2.07 -6.87
CA LEU A 113 5.29 1.06 -5.88
C LEU A 113 6.44 0.75 -4.90
N LEU A 114 7.64 0.48 -5.41
CA LEU A 114 8.78 0.18 -4.57
C LEU A 114 9.26 1.41 -3.79
N GLY A 115 9.10 2.61 -4.34
CA GLY A 115 9.36 3.88 -3.65
C GLY A 115 8.45 4.09 -2.45
N VAL A 116 7.13 3.86 -2.59
CA VAL A 116 6.17 3.91 -1.48
C VAL A 116 6.55 2.91 -0.39
N PHE A 117 6.87 1.67 -0.75
CA PHE A 117 7.24 0.63 0.21
C PHE A 117 8.61 0.86 0.88
N ALA A 118 9.54 1.51 0.19
CA ALA A 118 10.82 1.90 0.76
C ALA A 118 10.69 3.07 1.73
N ALA A 119 9.83 4.04 1.41
CA ALA A 119 9.57 5.22 2.24
C ALA A 119 8.83 4.85 3.54
N ASP A 120 7.87 3.92 3.46
CA ASP A 120 7.12 3.42 4.61
C ASP A 120 6.99 1.89 4.60
N PRO A 121 7.92 1.18 5.25
CA PRO A 121 7.84 -0.27 5.40
C PRO A 121 6.58 -0.76 6.15
N THR A 122 5.95 0.09 6.96
CA THR A 122 4.71 -0.24 7.68
C THR A 122 3.58 -0.43 6.69
N VAL A 123 3.46 0.47 5.71
CA VAL A 123 2.50 0.36 4.61
C VAL A 123 2.68 -0.96 3.83
N ALA A 124 3.92 -1.30 3.48
CA ALA A 124 4.18 -2.53 2.75
C ALA A 124 3.80 -3.79 3.57
N ARG A 125 4.14 -3.83 4.85
CA ARG A 125 3.75 -4.94 5.75
C ARG A 125 2.25 -5.04 5.89
N PHE A 126 1.57 -3.93 6.13
CA PHE A 126 0.12 -3.87 6.27
C PHE A 126 -0.59 -4.38 5.00
N LEU A 127 -0.18 -3.90 3.83
CA LEU A 127 -0.81 -4.29 2.56
C LEU A 127 -0.48 -5.72 2.13
N LEU A 128 0.77 -6.17 2.28
CA LEU A 128 1.24 -7.42 1.67
C LEU A 128 1.20 -8.63 2.62
N LEU A 129 1.25 -8.43 3.93
CA LEU A 129 1.28 -9.51 4.92
C LEU A 129 -0.02 -9.59 5.72
N GLU A 130 -0.42 -8.49 6.34
CA GLU A 130 -1.49 -8.51 7.32
C GLU A 130 -2.87 -8.68 6.66
N ALA A 131 -3.05 -8.14 5.45
CA ALA A 131 -4.27 -8.35 4.67
C ALA A 131 -4.51 -9.82 4.30
N LEU A 132 -3.44 -10.60 4.07
CA LEU A 132 -3.54 -12.05 3.84
C LEU A 132 -3.84 -12.80 5.14
N ALA A 133 -3.21 -12.40 6.25
CA ALA A 133 -3.38 -13.02 7.56
C ALA A 133 -4.79 -12.78 8.14
N ALA A 134 -5.45 -11.68 7.77
CA ALA A 134 -6.79 -11.36 8.20
C ALA A 134 -7.85 -12.36 7.71
N GLY A 135 -7.64 -12.96 6.53
CA GLY A 135 -8.60 -13.91 5.93
C GLY A 135 -9.92 -13.26 5.49
N GLY A 136 -10.95 -14.09 5.26
CA GLY A 136 -12.32 -13.64 5.00
C GLY A 136 -12.46 -12.52 3.97
N PRO A 137 -13.34 -11.52 4.21
CA PRO A 137 -13.59 -10.39 3.32
C PRO A 137 -12.35 -9.55 3.02
N VAL A 138 -11.44 -9.40 4.00
CA VAL A 138 -10.18 -8.66 3.81
C VAL A 138 -9.31 -9.33 2.76
N ALA A 139 -9.11 -10.65 2.84
CA ALA A 139 -8.31 -11.39 1.87
C ALA A 139 -8.95 -11.40 0.47
N GLU A 140 -10.28 -11.42 0.38
CA GLU A 140 -11.00 -11.31 -0.89
C GLU A 140 -10.77 -9.93 -1.53
N ARG A 141 -10.89 -8.89 -0.73
CA ARG A 141 -10.63 -7.51 -1.18
C ARG A 141 -9.18 -7.32 -1.60
N HIS A 142 -8.24 -7.84 -0.82
CA HIS A 142 -6.82 -7.85 -1.16
C HIS A 142 -6.56 -8.51 -2.50
N ARG A 143 -7.09 -9.72 -2.75
CA ARG A 143 -6.96 -10.40 -4.04
C ARG A 143 -7.53 -9.60 -5.21
N ALA A 144 -8.68 -8.94 -5.00
CA ALA A 144 -9.27 -8.08 -6.03
C ALA A 144 -8.38 -6.89 -6.38
N ILE A 145 -7.76 -6.27 -5.40
CA ILE A 145 -6.82 -5.16 -5.57
C ILE A 145 -5.53 -5.62 -6.24
N LEU A 146 -4.97 -6.76 -5.85
CA LEU A 146 -3.79 -7.33 -6.52
C LEU A 146 -4.05 -7.62 -8.00
N ARG A 147 -5.24 -8.12 -8.37
CA ARG A 147 -5.61 -8.28 -9.78
C ARG A 147 -5.68 -6.94 -10.52
N CYS A 148 -6.18 -5.90 -9.88
CA CYS A 148 -6.20 -4.57 -10.46
C CYS A 148 -4.77 -4.04 -10.73
N PHE A 149 -3.86 -4.16 -9.77
CA PHE A 149 -2.46 -3.78 -9.97
C PHE A 149 -1.75 -4.67 -11.02
N ALA A 150 -2.05 -5.96 -11.05
CA ALA A 150 -1.50 -6.87 -12.04
C ALA A 150 -1.90 -6.46 -13.48
N SER A 151 -3.14 -5.99 -13.66
CA SER A 151 -3.62 -5.54 -14.98
C SER A 151 -2.86 -4.32 -15.52
N LEU A 152 -2.32 -3.46 -14.66
CA LEU A 152 -1.52 -2.31 -15.08
C LEU A 152 -0.22 -2.74 -15.77
N MET A 153 0.34 -3.89 -15.40
CA MET A 153 1.57 -4.42 -15.99
C MET A 153 1.39 -4.97 -17.41
N ARG A 154 0.15 -5.05 -17.94
CA ARG A 154 -0.12 -5.54 -19.30
C ARG A 154 0.37 -4.57 -20.37
N PRO A 155 0.73 -5.07 -21.57
CA PRO A 155 0.91 -4.20 -22.74
C PRO A 155 -0.32 -3.32 -23.02
N ASP A 156 -1.51 -3.92 -22.94
CA ASP A 156 -2.79 -3.22 -22.93
C ASP A 156 -3.55 -3.52 -21.62
N PRO A 157 -3.60 -2.58 -20.67
CA PRO A 157 -4.31 -2.76 -19.41
C PRO A 157 -5.83 -2.98 -19.54
N GLN A 158 -6.43 -2.57 -20.67
CA GLN A 158 -7.86 -2.69 -20.92
C GLN A 158 -8.24 -4.00 -21.63
N ALA A 159 -7.25 -4.74 -22.15
CA ALA A 159 -7.51 -6.04 -22.79
C ALA A 159 -8.11 -7.02 -21.77
N ALA A 160 -9.10 -7.80 -22.22
CA ALA A 160 -9.67 -8.87 -21.40
C ALA A 160 -8.60 -9.94 -21.12
N ALA A 161 -8.52 -10.38 -19.87
CA ALA A 161 -7.64 -11.49 -19.49
C ALA A 161 -8.31 -12.82 -19.80
N ASP A 162 -7.56 -13.73 -20.41
CA ASP A 162 -7.89 -15.16 -20.43
C ASP A 162 -7.31 -15.86 -19.19
N ALA A 163 -7.62 -17.14 -19.01
CA ALA A 163 -7.16 -17.92 -17.85
C ALA A 163 -5.62 -17.99 -17.74
N LEU A 164 -4.90 -17.97 -18.87
CA LEU A 164 -3.42 -17.97 -18.88
C LEU A 164 -2.88 -16.60 -18.46
N ALA A 165 -3.51 -15.52 -18.92
CA ALA A 165 -3.16 -14.16 -18.51
C ALA A 165 -3.37 -13.97 -16.99
N GLU A 166 -4.50 -14.42 -16.46
CA GLU A 166 -4.78 -14.38 -15.03
C GLU A 166 -3.73 -15.16 -14.20
N ALA A 167 -3.39 -16.37 -14.62
CA ALA A 167 -2.37 -17.18 -13.94
C ALA A 167 -0.99 -16.51 -13.96
N ARG A 168 -0.59 -15.92 -15.10
CA ARG A 168 0.66 -15.16 -15.25
C ARG A 168 0.70 -13.97 -14.29
N GLU A 169 -0.37 -13.19 -14.26
CA GLU A 169 -0.49 -12.00 -13.41
C GLU A 169 -0.43 -12.34 -11.94
N GLN A 170 -1.12 -13.38 -11.52
CA GLN A 170 -1.06 -13.88 -10.14
C GLN A 170 0.36 -14.31 -9.77
N ALA A 171 1.06 -15.00 -10.68
CA ALA A 171 2.45 -15.41 -10.46
C ALA A 171 3.41 -14.20 -10.37
N LEU A 172 3.25 -13.21 -11.25
CA LEU A 172 4.05 -11.98 -11.23
C LEU A 172 3.85 -11.21 -9.92
N VAL A 173 2.60 -10.88 -9.58
CA VAL A 173 2.31 -10.11 -8.37
C VAL A 173 2.71 -10.88 -7.11
N GLY A 174 2.44 -12.19 -7.05
CA GLY A 174 2.87 -13.02 -5.94
C GLY A 174 4.39 -13.08 -5.79
N GLY A 175 5.12 -13.21 -6.89
CA GLY A 175 6.58 -13.19 -6.92
C GLY A 175 7.16 -11.85 -6.47
N ILE A 176 6.66 -10.74 -7.02
CA ILE A 176 7.07 -9.38 -6.66
C ILE A 176 6.79 -9.12 -5.16
N SER A 177 5.59 -9.42 -4.70
CA SER A 177 5.21 -9.24 -3.29
C SER A 177 6.14 -10.05 -2.36
N THR A 178 6.46 -11.30 -2.73
CA THR A 178 7.36 -12.16 -1.95
C THR A 178 8.77 -11.58 -1.87
N LEU A 179 9.30 -11.06 -2.98
CA LEU A 179 10.63 -10.41 -3.01
C LEU A 179 10.65 -9.16 -2.14
N VAL A 180 9.64 -8.30 -2.25
CA VAL A 180 9.51 -7.07 -1.43
C VAL A 180 9.46 -7.43 0.05
N VAL A 181 8.56 -8.35 0.45
CA VAL A 181 8.43 -8.79 1.84
C VAL A 181 9.74 -9.36 2.39
N ARG A 182 10.44 -10.18 1.60
CA ARG A 182 11.74 -10.73 2.01
C ARG A 182 12.77 -9.65 2.27
N ARG A 183 12.88 -8.64 1.38
CA ARG A 183 13.80 -7.50 1.55
C ARG A 183 13.45 -6.67 2.79
N LEU A 184 12.17 -6.38 2.99
CA LEU A 184 11.72 -5.64 4.17
C LEU A 184 12.01 -6.38 5.49
N LYS A 185 11.79 -7.70 5.52
CA LYS A 185 12.12 -8.53 6.69
C LYS A 185 13.62 -8.59 6.98
N ALA A 186 14.45 -8.48 5.95
CA ALA A 186 15.91 -8.40 6.10
C ALA A 186 16.42 -7.01 6.51
N GLY A 187 15.53 -6.00 6.64
CA GLY A 187 15.92 -4.61 6.91
C GLY A 187 16.49 -3.88 5.68
N GLU A 188 16.31 -4.44 4.48
CA GLU A 188 16.85 -3.95 3.21
C GLU A 188 15.85 -3.08 2.44
N GLY A 189 14.97 -2.36 3.12
CA GLY A 189 13.94 -1.52 2.49
C GLY A 189 14.52 -0.46 1.55
N ALA A 190 15.64 0.15 1.92
CA ALA A 190 16.32 1.16 1.09
C ALA A 190 16.83 0.60 -0.26
N SER A 191 17.06 -0.72 -0.36
CA SER A 191 17.54 -1.37 -1.59
C SER A 191 16.43 -1.90 -2.51
N LEU A 192 15.16 -1.63 -2.22
CA LEU A 192 14.05 -2.07 -3.06
C LEU A 192 14.15 -1.54 -4.49
N ALA A 193 14.68 -0.33 -4.68
CA ALA A 193 14.89 0.24 -6.02
C ALA A 193 15.84 -0.57 -6.90
N GLU A 194 16.77 -1.33 -6.30
CA GLU A 194 17.70 -2.20 -7.04
C GLU A 194 17.00 -3.39 -7.72
N LEU A 195 15.78 -3.71 -7.28
CA LEU A 195 14.97 -4.77 -7.89
C LEU A 195 14.34 -4.34 -9.23
N ILE A 196 14.21 -3.03 -9.50
CA ILE A 196 13.45 -2.51 -10.65
C ILE A 196 13.90 -3.11 -11.99
N PRO A 197 15.21 -3.13 -12.35
CA PRO A 197 15.62 -3.66 -13.65
C PRO A 197 15.24 -5.13 -13.82
N GLY A 198 15.51 -5.96 -12.82
CA GLY A 198 15.17 -7.39 -12.87
C GLY A 198 13.67 -7.66 -12.86
N LEU A 199 12.88 -6.89 -12.13
CA LEU A 199 11.42 -7.01 -12.12
C LEU A 199 10.82 -6.53 -13.45
N GLN A 200 11.33 -5.46 -14.03
CA GLN A 200 10.91 -4.99 -15.35
C GLN A 200 11.19 -6.09 -16.41
N GLU A 201 12.42 -6.64 -16.47
CA GLU A 201 12.77 -7.73 -17.38
C GLU A 201 11.83 -8.93 -17.18
N LEU A 202 11.54 -9.31 -15.93
CA LEU A 202 10.62 -10.40 -15.61
C LEU A 202 9.21 -10.14 -16.16
N VAL A 203 8.66 -8.94 -15.95
CA VAL A 203 7.34 -8.55 -16.47
C VAL A 203 7.36 -8.62 -18.00
N LEU A 204 8.25 -7.91 -18.67
CA LEU A 204 8.30 -7.87 -20.12
C LEU A 204 8.47 -9.26 -20.73
N THR A 205 9.40 -10.06 -20.20
CA THR A 205 9.68 -11.42 -20.70
C THR A 205 8.45 -12.33 -20.58
N SER A 206 7.65 -12.16 -19.53
CA SER A 206 6.46 -12.98 -19.32
C SER A 206 5.37 -12.75 -20.36
N TYR A 207 5.34 -11.58 -21.01
CA TYR A 207 4.36 -11.23 -22.04
C TYR A 207 4.86 -11.44 -23.47
N VAL A 208 6.11 -11.06 -23.77
CA VAL A 208 6.60 -11.05 -25.15
C VAL A 208 7.78 -12.00 -25.41
N GLY A 209 8.24 -12.71 -24.39
CA GLY A 209 9.41 -13.56 -24.48
C GLY A 209 10.74 -12.79 -24.37
N ARG A 210 11.83 -13.54 -24.11
CA ARG A 210 13.13 -12.94 -23.74
C ARG A 210 13.74 -12.06 -24.82
N GLY A 211 13.71 -12.50 -26.07
CA GLY A 211 14.35 -11.77 -27.18
C GLY A 211 13.68 -10.42 -27.47
N GLU A 212 12.36 -10.36 -27.38
CA GLU A 212 11.62 -9.12 -27.57
C GLU A 212 11.75 -8.21 -26.35
N ALA A 213 11.69 -8.76 -25.16
CA ALA A 213 11.88 -8.00 -23.93
C ALA A 213 13.23 -7.27 -23.91
N GLN A 214 14.30 -7.92 -24.32
CA GLN A 214 15.64 -7.29 -24.43
C GLN A 214 15.65 -6.13 -25.42
N ARG A 215 15.08 -6.31 -26.62
CA ARG A 215 14.98 -5.23 -27.63
C ARG A 215 14.20 -4.02 -27.08
N LEU A 216 13.09 -4.25 -26.39
CA LEU A 216 12.28 -3.21 -25.81
C LEU A 216 13.00 -2.46 -24.67
N THR A 217 13.84 -3.17 -23.91
CA THR A 217 14.62 -2.54 -22.80
C THR A 217 15.79 -1.72 -23.32
N GLU A 218 16.42 -2.14 -24.45
CA GLU A 218 17.53 -1.42 -25.07
C GLU A 218 17.07 -0.16 -25.82
N ALA A 219 15.81 -0.12 -26.26
CA ALA A 219 15.20 1.02 -26.99
C ALA A 219 14.62 2.09 -26.08
N ALA A 220 14.42 1.81 -24.77
CA ALA A 220 13.84 2.68 -23.74
C ALA A 220 14.93 3.37 -22.89
#